data_9e11cbcaa779482a2deaf9fe56460143
#
_entry.id   9e11cbcaa779482a2deaf9fe56460143
#
_cell.length_a   1.000
_cell.length_b   1.000
_cell.length_c   1.000
_cell.angle_alpha   90.00
_cell.angle_beta   90.00
_cell.angle_gamma   90.00
#
_symmetry.space_group_name_H-M   'P 1'
#
loop_
_entity.id
_entity.type
_entity.pdbx_description
1 polymer ?
#
loop_
_entity_poly.entity_id
_entity_poly.type
_entity_poly.pdbx_seq_one_letter_code
_entity_poly.pdbx_strand_id
1 'polypeptide(L)'
;IINAVIGIVQELRSKKALDALNILTAPQCAVVREGREKRVDVSSLVRDDIVLFSTGEQVCADAVVVDGTCLVNEALVTGEADEIRKAPGDTLLSGSFLVSGMCRARLTAVGADSFVSRLTLDAKAQKKRQAKGMMKALNDLVKWIGIGIIPMGVLLVVKEVRWLGRSIPAGVTSTVGALVGMIPEGVYLLTSLALVAGVLR
;
A
#
# COMPACT_ATOMS: atom_id res chain seq x y z
N ILE A 1 -10.67 29.40 -4.11
CA ILE A 1 -10.93 29.15 -2.68
C ILE A 1 -12.23 28.35 -2.52
N ILE A 2 -13.37 28.78 -3.11
CA ILE A 2 -14.67 28.09 -2.97
C ILE A 2 -14.60 26.64 -3.45
N ASN A 3 -14.02 26.36 -4.60
CA ASN A 3 -13.86 24.98 -5.12
C ASN A 3 -12.99 24.08 -4.19
N ALA A 4 -11.98 24.65 -3.55
CA ALA A 4 -11.16 23.90 -2.59
C ALA A 4 -11.96 23.52 -1.33
N VAL A 5 -12.79 24.45 -0.83
CA VAL A 5 -13.68 24.20 0.31
C VAL A 5 -14.71 23.11 -0.02
N ILE A 6 -15.34 23.19 -1.20
CA ILE A 6 -16.30 22.18 -1.67
C ILE A 6 -15.62 20.81 -1.77
N GLY A 7 -14.41 20.74 -2.34
CA GLY A 7 -13.64 19.50 -2.43
C GLY A 7 -13.34 18.86 -1.06
N ILE A 8 -12.89 19.66 -0.10
CA ILE A 8 -12.61 19.19 1.27
C ILE A 8 -13.89 18.68 1.94
N VAL A 9 -15.01 19.39 1.80
CA VAL A 9 -16.29 18.95 2.38
C VAL A 9 -16.78 17.66 1.77
N GLN A 10 -16.64 17.49 0.44
CA GLN A 10 -17.00 16.24 -0.25
C GLN A 10 -16.12 15.07 0.20
N GLU A 11 -14.81 15.28 0.33
CA GLU A 11 -13.87 14.27 0.77
C GLU A 11 -14.15 13.83 2.22
N LEU A 12 -14.42 14.78 3.13
CA LEU A 12 -14.78 14.46 4.51
C LEU A 12 -16.12 13.72 4.61
N ARG A 13 -17.11 14.06 3.79
CA ARG A 13 -18.38 13.32 3.73
C ARG A 13 -18.20 11.90 3.21
N SER A 14 -17.44 11.73 2.13
CA SER A 14 -17.13 10.40 1.56
C SER A 14 -16.38 9.53 2.55
N LYS A 15 -15.38 10.08 3.25
CA LYS A 15 -14.64 9.37 4.29
C LYS A 15 -15.56 8.92 5.43
N LYS A 16 -16.43 9.80 5.92
CA LYS A 16 -17.38 9.50 6.99
C LYS A 16 -18.39 8.41 6.59
N ALA A 17 -18.83 8.40 5.33
CA ALA A 17 -19.71 7.36 4.79
C ALA A 17 -18.99 6.00 4.69
N LEU A 18 -17.74 5.98 4.26
CA LEU A 18 -16.91 4.76 4.21
C LEU A 18 -16.62 4.22 5.62
N ASP A 19 -16.31 5.09 6.58
CA ASP A 19 -16.07 4.69 7.97
C ASP A 19 -17.34 4.06 8.59
N ALA A 20 -18.52 4.59 8.29
CA ALA A 20 -19.79 4.03 8.76
C ALA A 20 -20.07 2.63 8.16
N LEU A 21 -19.73 2.40 6.87
CA LEU A 21 -19.85 1.10 6.22
C LEU A 21 -18.85 0.08 6.81
N ASN A 22 -17.63 0.51 7.12
CA ASN A 22 -16.62 -0.35 7.73
C ASN A 22 -17.03 -0.87 9.12
N ILE A 23 -17.77 -0.08 9.89
CA ILE A 23 -18.29 -0.50 11.21
C ILE A 23 -19.34 -1.62 11.05
N LEU A 24 -20.17 -1.55 10.01
CA LEU A 24 -21.22 -2.56 9.77
C LEU A 24 -20.68 -3.91 9.26
N THR A 25 -19.49 -3.89 8.66
CA THR A 25 -18.84 -5.09 8.07
C THR A 25 -17.62 -5.55 8.85
N ALA A 26 -17.40 -5.04 10.07
CA ALA A 26 -16.28 -5.46 10.89
C ALA A 26 -16.32 -6.97 11.13
N PRO A 27 -15.25 -7.71 10.82
CA PRO A 27 -15.22 -9.14 11.03
C PRO A 27 -15.28 -9.45 12.52
N GLN A 28 -16.15 -10.40 12.90
CA GLN A 28 -16.34 -10.84 14.29
C GLN A 28 -15.86 -12.27 14.46
N CYS A 29 -15.33 -12.57 15.63
CA CYS A 29 -14.91 -13.91 16.04
C CYS A 29 -15.68 -14.35 17.30
N ALA A 30 -15.96 -15.65 17.40
CA ALA A 30 -16.53 -16.26 18.58
C ALA A 30 -15.41 -16.57 19.60
N VAL A 31 -15.39 -15.88 20.73
CA VAL A 31 -14.42 -16.10 21.80
C VAL A 31 -15.09 -16.71 23.02
N VAL A 32 -14.35 -17.52 23.76
CA VAL A 32 -14.79 -18.08 25.04
C VAL A 32 -14.09 -17.28 26.15
N ARG A 33 -14.87 -16.45 26.85
CA ARG A 33 -14.42 -15.68 28.02
C ARG A 33 -15.32 -15.99 29.20
N GLU A 34 -14.74 -16.23 30.36
CA GLU A 34 -15.50 -16.56 31.57
C GLU A 34 -16.44 -17.78 31.43
N GLY A 35 -16.03 -18.76 30.60
CA GLY A 35 -16.83 -19.95 30.31
C GLY A 35 -18.04 -19.72 29.38
N ARG A 36 -18.19 -18.53 28.79
CA ARG A 36 -19.29 -18.18 27.89
C ARG A 36 -18.77 -17.79 26.52
N GLU A 37 -19.48 -18.23 25.48
CA GLU A 37 -19.20 -17.79 24.12
C GLU A 37 -19.77 -16.39 23.89
N LYS A 38 -18.93 -15.50 23.35
CA LYS A 38 -19.32 -14.13 22.97
C LYS A 38 -18.74 -13.83 21.59
N ARG A 39 -19.51 -13.17 20.73
CA ARG A 39 -18.98 -12.59 19.50
C ARG A 39 -18.36 -11.24 19.80
N VAL A 40 -17.12 -11.06 19.37
CA VAL A 40 -16.36 -9.83 19.55
C VAL A 40 -15.71 -9.42 18.25
N ASP A 41 -15.49 -8.13 18.09
CA ASP A 41 -14.77 -7.63 16.92
C ASP A 41 -13.31 -8.10 16.95
N VAL A 42 -12.75 -8.42 15.76
CA VAL A 42 -11.35 -8.87 15.64
C VAL A 42 -10.37 -7.87 16.25
N SER A 43 -10.69 -6.57 16.21
CA SER A 43 -9.87 -5.51 16.82
C SER A 43 -9.81 -5.55 18.36
N SER A 44 -10.75 -6.24 19.00
CA SER A 44 -10.83 -6.38 20.47
C SER A 44 -10.25 -7.71 20.99
N LEU A 45 -9.72 -8.54 20.10
CA LEU A 45 -9.05 -9.78 20.45
C LEU A 45 -7.73 -9.49 21.18
N VAL A 46 -7.46 -10.28 22.22
CA VAL A 46 -6.22 -10.21 22.98
C VAL A 46 -5.48 -11.54 22.92
N ARG A 47 -4.20 -11.49 23.17
CA ARG A 47 -3.39 -12.70 23.29
C ARG A 47 -3.94 -13.59 24.39
N ASP A 48 -3.88 -14.91 24.18
CA ASP A 48 -4.40 -15.96 25.03
C ASP A 48 -5.94 -16.09 25.10
N ASP A 49 -6.70 -15.30 24.31
CA ASP A 49 -8.12 -15.59 24.09
C ASP A 49 -8.30 -16.98 23.46
N ILE A 50 -9.33 -17.69 23.89
CA ILE A 50 -9.76 -18.93 23.26
C ILE A 50 -10.83 -18.60 22.23
N VAL A 51 -10.54 -18.86 20.96
CA VAL A 51 -11.46 -18.62 19.84
C VAL A 51 -12.00 -19.94 19.32
N LEU A 52 -13.29 -19.97 19.03
CA LEU A 52 -13.95 -21.07 18.35
C LEU A 52 -13.96 -20.78 16.86
N PHE A 53 -13.34 -21.65 16.08
CA PHE A 53 -13.35 -21.61 14.62
C PHE A 53 -14.23 -22.73 14.06
N SER A 54 -15.08 -22.37 13.12
CA SER A 54 -16.02 -23.26 12.44
C SER A 54 -15.79 -23.26 10.93
N THR A 55 -16.31 -24.27 10.26
CA THR A 55 -16.25 -24.39 8.79
C THR A 55 -16.71 -23.11 8.09
N GLY A 56 -15.91 -22.62 7.13
CA GLY A 56 -16.15 -21.41 6.36
C GLY A 56 -15.69 -20.10 7.03
N GLU A 57 -15.18 -20.17 8.25
CA GLU A 57 -14.62 -18.99 8.94
C GLU A 57 -13.15 -18.78 8.60
N GLN A 58 -12.76 -17.51 8.56
CA GLN A 58 -11.38 -17.11 8.41
C GLN A 58 -10.69 -17.03 9.77
N VAL A 59 -9.47 -17.53 9.85
CA VAL A 59 -8.62 -17.41 11.05
C VAL A 59 -8.24 -15.94 11.24
N CYS A 60 -8.78 -15.33 12.29
CA CYS A 60 -8.69 -13.89 12.55
C CYS A 60 -7.34 -13.43 13.15
N ALA A 61 -6.58 -14.34 13.76
CA ALA A 61 -5.30 -14.08 14.40
C ALA A 61 -4.49 -15.38 14.47
N ASP A 62 -3.17 -15.31 14.66
CA ASP A 62 -2.37 -16.52 14.80
C ASP A 62 -2.74 -17.25 16.09
N ALA A 63 -2.93 -18.55 16.00
CA ALA A 63 -3.40 -19.36 17.10
C ALA A 63 -2.75 -20.75 17.15
N VAL A 64 -2.90 -21.42 18.28
CA VAL A 64 -2.56 -22.86 18.43
C VAL A 64 -3.83 -23.60 18.80
N VAL A 65 -4.11 -24.68 18.07
CA VAL A 65 -5.27 -25.54 18.33
C VAL A 65 -5.13 -26.17 19.71
N VAL A 66 -6.17 -26.01 20.54
CA VAL A 66 -6.23 -26.59 21.90
C VAL A 66 -7.12 -27.83 21.94
N ASP A 67 -8.22 -27.79 21.15
CA ASP A 67 -9.20 -28.87 21.10
C ASP A 67 -9.87 -28.94 19.74
N GLY A 68 -10.29 -30.14 19.33
CA GLY A 68 -10.93 -30.38 18.03
C GLY A 68 -9.93 -30.63 16.91
N THR A 69 -10.46 -30.85 15.70
CA THR A 69 -9.67 -31.00 14.48
C THR A 69 -10.34 -30.27 13.33
N CYS A 70 -9.56 -29.68 12.45
CA CYS A 70 -10.06 -28.97 11.30
C CYS A 70 -9.15 -29.15 10.08
N LEU A 71 -9.72 -28.98 8.88
CA LEU A 71 -9.01 -28.84 7.62
C LEU A 71 -8.92 -27.34 7.29
N VAL A 72 -7.73 -26.87 7.01
CA VAL A 72 -7.45 -25.45 6.78
C VAL A 72 -6.78 -25.27 5.43
N ASN A 73 -7.24 -24.29 4.68
CA ASN A 73 -6.60 -23.84 3.45
C ASN A 73 -5.74 -22.60 3.76
N GLU A 74 -4.45 -22.71 3.55
CA GLU A 74 -3.47 -21.65 3.79
C GLU A 74 -3.02 -20.92 2.51
N ALA A 75 -3.70 -21.15 1.37
CA ALA A 75 -3.31 -20.62 0.06
C ALA A 75 -3.10 -19.11 0.01
N LEU A 76 -3.94 -18.34 0.72
CA LEU A 76 -3.83 -16.88 0.77
C LEU A 76 -2.59 -16.40 1.55
N VAL A 77 -2.01 -17.28 2.36
CA VAL A 77 -0.93 -16.93 3.29
C VAL A 77 0.41 -17.51 2.81
N THR A 78 0.42 -18.78 2.43
CA THR A 78 1.62 -19.50 1.98
C THR A 78 1.75 -19.59 0.47
N GLY A 79 0.65 -19.43 -0.27
CA GLY A 79 0.57 -19.66 -1.72
C GLY A 79 0.33 -21.12 -2.09
N GLU A 80 0.29 -22.06 -1.13
CA GLU A 80 0.04 -23.48 -1.35
C GLU A 80 -1.45 -23.77 -1.17
N ALA A 81 -2.08 -24.34 -2.20
CA ALA A 81 -3.53 -24.56 -2.24
C ALA A 81 -3.98 -25.86 -1.52
N ASP A 82 -3.05 -26.63 -0.97
CA ASP A 82 -3.35 -27.90 -0.32
C ASP A 82 -4.07 -27.67 1.02
N GLU A 83 -5.07 -28.52 1.28
CA GLU A 83 -5.77 -28.52 2.55
C GLU A 83 -4.97 -29.25 3.60
N ILE A 84 -4.64 -28.57 4.69
CA ILE A 84 -3.81 -29.10 5.77
C ILE A 84 -4.70 -29.45 6.96
N ARG A 85 -4.59 -30.69 7.44
CA ARG A 85 -5.25 -31.11 8.67
C ARG A 85 -4.51 -30.55 9.88
N LYS A 86 -5.25 -29.88 10.76
CA LYS A 86 -4.74 -29.36 12.04
C LYS A 86 -5.41 -30.08 13.21
N ALA A 87 -4.58 -30.44 14.19
CA ALA A 87 -4.94 -31.14 15.41
C ALA A 87 -4.43 -30.35 16.64
N PRO A 88 -4.80 -30.71 17.87
CA PRO A 88 -4.31 -30.05 19.09
C PRO A 88 -2.78 -29.99 19.12
N GLY A 89 -2.24 -28.79 19.33
CA GLY A 89 -0.82 -28.45 19.27
C GLY A 89 -0.36 -27.82 17.96
N ASP A 90 -1.14 -27.93 16.87
CA ASP A 90 -0.80 -27.34 15.59
C ASP A 90 -1.10 -25.84 15.53
N THR A 91 -0.32 -25.13 14.72
CA THR A 91 -0.46 -23.69 14.53
C THR A 91 -1.46 -23.37 13.42
N LEU A 92 -2.34 -22.42 13.67
CA LEU A 92 -3.22 -21.78 12.71
C LEU A 92 -2.65 -20.41 12.36
N LEU A 93 -2.48 -20.13 11.09
CA LEU A 93 -2.01 -18.83 10.62
C LEU A 93 -3.19 -17.89 10.35
N SER A 94 -3.08 -16.65 10.79
CA SER A 94 -4.07 -15.60 10.46
C SER A 94 -4.24 -15.49 8.93
N GLY A 95 -5.48 -15.30 8.49
CA GLY A 95 -5.79 -15.19 7.06
C GLY A 95 -6.10 -16.52 6.35
N SER A 96 -5.81 -17.67 6.95
CA SER A 96 -6.25 -18.97 6.43
C SER A 96 -7.74 -19.21 6.65
N PHE A 97 -8.33 -20.16 5.89
CA PHE A 97 -9.75 -20.50 5.97
C PHE A 97 -9.96 -21.92 6.47
N LEU A 98 -10.92 -22.11 7.37
CA LEU A 98 -11.39 -23.44 7.72
C LEU A 98 -12.29 -23.99 6.61
N VAL A 99 -11.83 -25.05 5.96
CA VAL A 99 -12.58 -25.74 4.91
C VAL A 99 -13.61 -26.70 5.52
N SER A 100 -13.23 -27.41 6.58
CA SER A 100 -14.12 -28.32 7.30
C SER A 100 -13.68 -28.53 8.73
N GLY A 101 -14.60 -28.96 9.57
CA GLY A 101 -14.36 -29.24 10.98
C GLY A 101 -14.63 -28.05 11.89
N MET A 102 -14.29 -28.22 13.15
CA MET A 102 -14.41 -27.22 14.19
C MET A 102 -13.25 -27.38 15.17
N CYS A 103 -12.66 -26.29 15.59
CA CYS A 103 -11.59 -26.33 16.60
C CYS A 103 -11.67 -25.14 17.55
N ARG A 104 -11.17 -25.34 18.75
CA ARG A 104 -10.86 -24.29 19.70
C ARG A 104 -9.38 -24.01 19.66
N ALA A 105 -9.01 -22.75 19.50
CA ALA A 105 -7.62 -22.38 19.43
C ALA A 105 -7.32 -21.19 20.35
N ARG A 106 -6.14 -21.20 20.95
CA ARG A 106 -5.64 -20.12 21.79
C ARG A 106 -4.84 -19.17 20.93
N LEU A 107 -5.17 -17.89 20.98
CA LEU A 107 -4.48 -16.86 20.24
C LEU A 107 -3.05 -16.66 20.74
N THR A 108 -2.09 -16.63 19.82
CA THR A 108 -0.67 -16.43 20.12
C THR A 108 -0.16 -15.07 19.69
N ALA A 109 -0.66 -14.54 18.53
CA ALA A 109 -0.34 -13.20 18.07
C ALA A 109 -1.58 -12.56 17.46
N VAL A 110 -1.85 -11.31 17.85
CA VAL A 110 -3.05 -10.55 17.47
C VAL A 110 -2.70 -9.20 16.84
N GLY A 111 -3.61 -8.65 16.06
CA GLY A 111 -3.46 -7.31 15.48
C GLY A 111 -2.22 -7.18 14.59
N ALA A 112 -1.36 -6.20 14.90
CA ALA A 112 -0.15 -5.92 14.11
C ALA A 112 0.91 -7.04 14.18
N ASP A 113 0.88 -7.87 15.22
CA ASP A 113 1.82 -8.96 15.44
C ASP A 113 1.43 -10.25 14.71
N SER A 114 0.22 -10.32 14.15
CA SER A 114 -0.24 -11.47 13.38
C SER A 114 0.53 -11.64 12.08
N PHE A 115 0.65 -12.87 11.60
CA PHE A 115 1.40 -13.21 10.39
C PHE A 115 0.96 -12.40 9.16
N VAL A 116 -0.35 -12.35 8.88
CA VAL A 116 -0.90 -11.58 7.76
C VAL A 116 -0.63 -10.08 7.89
N SER A 117 -0.71 -9.52 9.10
CA SER A 117 -0.43 -8.11 9.32
C SER A 117 1.04 -7.79 9.04
N ARG A 118 1.98 -8.62 9.50
CA ARG A 118 3.41 -8.48 9.21
C ARG A 118 3.70 -8.61 7.72
N LEU A 119 3.13 -9.60 7.05
CA LEU A 119 3.26 -9.78 5.60
C LEU A 119 2.75 -8.56 4.82
N THR A 120 1.60 -8.02 5.23
CA THR A 120 1.01 -6.82 4.62
C THR A 120 1.88 -5.58 4.84
N LEU A 121 2.45 -5.41 6.02
CA LEU A 121 3.36 -4.30 6.33
C LEU A 121 4.64 -4.38 5.50
N ASP A 122 5.22 -5.58 5.36
CA ASP A 122 6.41 -5.81 4.54
C ASP A 122 6.14 -5.53 3.04
N ALA A 123 5.00 -5.99 2.52
CA ALA A 123 4.58 -5.70 1.15
C ALA A 123 4.38 -4.19 0.92
N LYS A 124 3.74 -3.48 1.86
CA LYS A 124 3.59 -2.02 1.81
C LYS A 124 4.94 -1.29 1.88
N ALA A 125 5.85 -1.76 2.72
CA ALA A 125 7.19 -1.19 2.84
C ALA A 125 8.00 -1.36 1.54
N GLN A 126 7.92 -2.53 0.90
CA GLN A 126 8.55 -2.78 -0.40
C GLN A 126 7.97 -1.89 -1.51
N LYS A 127 6.63 -1.78 -1.60
CA LYS A 127 5.97 -0.89 -2.58
C LYS A 127 6.41 0.56 -2.40
N LYS A 128 6.50 1.03 -1.14
CA LYS A 128 6.97 2.39 -0.82
C LYS A 128 8.45 2.60 -1.18
N ARG A 129 9.30 1.58 -0.99
CA ARG A 129 10.73 1.64 -1.40
C ARG A 129 10.88 1.72 -2.92
N GLN A 130 10.12 0.93 -3.67
CA GLN A 130 10.14 0.96 -5.14
C GLN A 130 9.67 2.31 -5.69
N ALA A 131 8.55 2.84 -5.20
CA ALA A 131 8.05 4.16 -5.60
C ALA A 131 9.08 5.27 -5.30
N LYS A 132 9.72 5.22 -4.11
CA LYS A 132 10.77 6.18 -3.74
C LYS A 132 12.02 6.05 -4.61
N GLY A 133 12.41 4.83 -5.01
CA GLY A 133 13.53 4.58 -5.92
C GLY A 133 13.29 5.17 -7.30
N MET A 134 12.10 4.98 -7.85
CA MET A 134 11.71 5.52 -9.17
C MET A 134 11.65 7.05 -9.15
N MET A 135 11.07 7.67 -8.11
CA MET A 135 11.07 9.12 -7.95
C MET A 135 12.49 9.70 -7.81
N LYS A 136 13.38 8.98 -7.12
CA LYS A 136 14.79 9.40 -7.02
C LYS A 136 15.47 9.36 -8.38
N ALA A 137 15.29 8.28 -9.15
CA ALA A 137 15.86 8.17 -10.50
C ALA A 137 15.36 9.28 -11.42
N LEU A 138 14.07 9.64 -11.37
CA LEU A 138 13.51 10.76 -12.12
C LEU A 138 14.11 12.10 -11.70
N ASN A 139 14.22 12.36 -10.39
CA ASN A 139 14.84 13.58 -9.89
C ASN A 139 16.31 13.68 -10.28
N ASP A 140 17.05 12.58 -10.24
CA ASP A 140 18.45 12.54 -10.66
C ASP A 140 18.55 12.81 -12.16
N LEU A 141 17.69 12.25 -12.99
CA LEU A 141 17.63 12.51 -14.44
C LEU A 141 17.35 13.99 -14.71
N VAL A 142 16.34 14.58 -14.10
CA VAL A 142 16.02 16.02 -14.24
C VAL A 142 17.17 16.88 -13.80
N LYS A 143 17.84 16.52 -12.69
CA LYS A 143 19.02 17.23 -12.20
C LYS A 143 20.19 17.21 -13.19
N TRP A 144 20.50 16.06 -13.78
CA TRP A 144 21.56 15.93 -14.78
C TRP A 144 21.26 16.71 -16.06
N ILE A 145 20.00 16.66 -16.52
CA ILE A 145 19.53 17.47 -17.65
C ILE A 145 19.70 18.97 -17.33
N GLY A 146 19.26 19.39 -16.13
CA GLY A 146 19.38 20.78 -15.68
C GLY A 146 20.84 21.27 -15.64
N ILE A 147 21.76 20.44 -15.15
CA ILE A 147 23.21 20.75 -15.13
C ILE A 147 23.75 20.89 -16.56
N GLY A 148 23.29 20.05 -17.51
CA GLY A 148 23.71 20.11 -18.91
C GLY A 148 23.14 21.31 -19.68
N ILE A 149 21.93 21.75 -19.34
CA ILE A 149 21.25 22.88 -19.98
C ILE A 149 22.00 24.20 -19.74
N ILE A 150 22.59 24.42 -18.54
CA ILE A 150 23.27 25.67 -18.20
C ILE A 150 24.45 25.95 -19.15
N PRO A 151 25.45 25.06 -19.30
CA PRO A 151 26.58 25.31 -20.19
C PRO A 151 26.13 25.38 -21.66
N MET A 152 25.14 24.59 -22.07
CA MET A 152 24.59 24.65 -23.44
C MET A 152 23.92 26.01 -23.70
N GLY A 153 23.18 26.54 -22.74
CA GLY A 153 22.55 27.85 -22.83
C GLY A 153 23.59 28.97 -22.99
N VAL A 154 24.64 28.94 -22.17
CA VAL A 154 25.74 29.92 -22.29
C VAL A 154 26.38 29.84 -23.67
N LEU A 155 26.66 28.65 -24.18
CA LEU A 155 27.27 28.41 -25.48
C LEU A 155 26.39 28.95 -26.62
N LEU A 156 25.06 28.71 -26.56
CA LEU A 156 24.09 29.21 -27.53
C LEU A 156 24.02 30.73 -27.51
N VAL A 157 23.97 31.38 -26.36
CA VAL A 157 23.94 32.85 -26.26
C VAL A 157 25.22 33.44 -26.84
N VAL A 158 26.39 32.89 -26.51
CA VAL A 158 27.69 33.33 -27.05
C VAL A 158 27.71 33.19 -28.59
N LYS A 159 27.21 32.08 -29.14
CA LYS A 159 27.10 31.86 -30.58
C LYS A 159 26.18 32.89 -31.23
N GLU A 160 24.99 33.13 -30.71
CA GLU A 160 24.02 34.10 -31.26
C GLU A 160 24.57 35.52 -31.26
N VAL A 161 25.26 35.93 -30.19
CA VAL A 161 25.80 37.29 -30.07
C VAL A 161 27.07 37.47 -30.89
N ARG A 162 28.05 36.53 -30.77
CA ARG A 162 29.39 36.72 -31.44
C ARG A 162 29.42 36.33 -32.90
N TRP A 163 28.67 35.30 -33.29
CA TRP A 163 28.73 34.77 -34.67
C TRP A 163 27.59 35.28 -35.54
N LEU A 164 26.39 35.46 -34.99
CA LEU A 164 25.26 35.96 -35.75
C LEU A 164 25.04 37.46 -35.62
N GLY A 165 25.82 38.16 -34.76
CA GLY A 165 25.73 39.63 -34.59
C GLY A 165 24.40 40.11 -34.02
N ARG A 166 23.63 39.24 -33.36
CA ARG A 166 22.34 39.60 -32.75
C ARG A 166 22.54 40.39 -31.46
N SER A 167 21.57 41.23 -31.15
CA SER A 167 21.55 41.90 -29.84
C SER A 167 21.40 40.91 -28.71
N ILE A 168 21.97 41.18 -27.56
CA ILE A 168 21.94 40.32 -26.36
C ILE A 168 20.51 39.89 -26.00
N PRO A 169 19.49 40.79 -25.97
CA PRO A 169 18.09 40.37 -25.70
C PRO A 169 17.54 39.38 -26.71
N ALA A 170 17.81 39.57 -27.99
CA ALA A 170 17.33 38.67 -29.04
C ALA A 170 18.01 37.29 -28.94
N GLY A 171 19.32 37.25 -28.64
CA GLY A 171 20.08 36.01 -28.44
C GLY A 171 19.59 35.23 -27.23
N VAL A 172 19.28 35.90 -26.13
CA VAL A 172 18.71 35.28 -24.93
C VAL A 172 17.32 34.69 -25.21
N THR A 173 16.43 35.44 -25.86
CA THR A 173 15.07 34.97 -26.21
C THR A 173 15.09 33.74 -27.11
N SER A 174 15.93 33.74 -28.14
CA SER A 174 16.12 32.59 -29.04
C SER A 174 16.67 31.37 -28.31
N THR A 175 17.65 31.56 -27.42
CA THR A 175 18.24 30.48 -26.62
C THR A 175 17.23 29.89 -25.65
N VAL A 176 16.44 30.72 -24.94
CA VAL A 176 15.39 30.24 -24.03
C VAL A 176 14.35 29.39 -24.79
N GLY A 177 13.91 29.84 -25.97
CA GLY A 177 12.99 29.05 -26.80
C GLY A 177 13.57 27.70 -27.21
N ALA A 178 14.85 27.63 -27.56
CA ALA A 178 15.51 26.36 -27.88
C ALA A 178 15.66 25.42 -26.67
N LEU A 179 15.99 25.97 -25.51
CA LEU A 179 16.17 25.20 -24.26
C LEU A 179 14.86 24.64 -23.70
N VAL A 180 13.76 25.38 -23.81
CA VAL A 180 12.42 24.91 -23.38
C VAL A 180 12.04 23.64 -24.14
N GLY A 181 12.33 23.57 -25.46
CA GLY A 181 12.09 22.37 -26.28
C GLY A 181 12.95 21.15 -25.90
N MET A 182 14.03 21.33 -25.13
CA MET A 182 14.89 20.25 -24.65
C MET A 182 14.41 19.60 -23.33
N ILE A 183 13.46 20.21 -22.66
CA ILE A 183 12.92 19.67 -21.39
C ILE A 183 11.89 18.57 -21.72
N PRO A 184 12.11 17.32 -21.31
CA PRO A 184 11.19 16.22 -21.65
C PRO A 184 9.94 16.23 -20.73
N GLU A 185 9.12 17.30 -20.84
CA GLU A 185 7.91 17.48 -20.03
C GLU A 185 6.94 16.30 -20.13
N GLY A 186 6.85 15.69 -21.32
CA GLY A 186 6.00 14.53 -21.57
C GLY A 186 6.41 13.30 -20.73
N VAL A 187 7.70 13.09 -20.52
CA VAL A 187 8.21 11.97 -19.71
C VAL A 187 7.87 12.18 -18.23
N TYR A 188 8.01 13.40 -17.72
CA TYR A 188 7.65 13.74 -16.35
C TYR A 188 6.15 13.57 -16.09
N LEU A 189 5.32 14.05 -17.03
CA LEU A 189 3.86 13.97 -16.94
C LEU A 189 3.36 12.53 -17.03
N LEU A 190 3.86 11.73 -17.96
CA LEU A 190 3.54 10.31 -18.10
C LEU A 190 3.94 9.50 -16.88
N THR A 191 5.12 9.75 -16.31
CA THR A 191 5.60 9.01 -15.14
C THR A 191 4.84 9.41 -13.86
N SER A 192 4.49 10.67 -13.71
CA SER A 192 3.65 11.10 -12.57
C SER A 192 2.24 10.54 -12.65
N LEU A 193 1.62 10.51 -13.86
CA LEU A 193 0.33 9.86 -14.09
C LEU A 193 0.38 8.35 -13.85
N ALA A 194 1.42 7.66 -14.32
CA ALA A 194 1.58 6.23 -14.09
C ALA A 194 1.76 5.90 -12.60
N LEU A 195 2.48 6.75 -11.84
CA LEU A 195 2.61 6.62 -10.39
C LEU A 195 1.28 6.83 -9.67
N VAL A 196 0.52 7.84 -10.03
CA VAL A 196 -0.82 8.10 -9.48
C VAL A 196 -1.76 6.93 -9.78
N ALA A 197 -1.79 6.45 -11.03
CA ALA A 197 -2.60 5.29 -11.42
C ALA A 197 -2.19 4.00 -10.69
N GLY A 198 -0.88 3.82 -10.42
CA GLY A 198 -0.37 2.68 -9.66
C GLY A 198 -0.66 2.73 -8.15
N VAL A 199 -0.94 3.91 -7.60
CA VAL A 199 -1.32 4.10 -6.19
C VAL A 199 -2.82 3.94 -5.99
N LEU A 200 -3.64 4.30 -7.01
CA LEU A 200 -5.10 4.21 -6.97
C LEU A 200 -5.63 2.79 -7.25
N ARG A 201 -4.79 1.86 -7.65
CA ARG A 201 -5.13 0.45 -7.91
C ARG A 201 -4.58 -0.46 -6.81
#